data_5f53bf48bd04dd38dae54dc8ae12c4e5
#
_entry.id   5f53bf48bd04dd38dae54dc8ae12c4e5
#
_cell.length_a   1.000
_cell.length_b   1.000
_cell.length_c   1.000
_cell.angle_alpha   90.00
_cell.angle_beta   90.00
_cell.angle_gamma   90.00
#
_symmetry.space_group_name_H-M   'P 1'
#
loop_
_entity.id
_entity.type
_entity.pdbx_description
1 polymer ?
#
loop_
_entity_poly.entity_id
_entity_poly.type
_entity_poly.pdbx_seq_one_letter_code
_entity_poly.pdbx_strand_id
1 'polypeptide(L)'
;MQKMITILGPTASGKTSLAAALAARIDAEIISADSRQVYRGMTIGTGKDLDDYRQGDRVIPYHLIDICEPGTKYNLFQYQQDFHLIYNNIVARGVRPILCGGTGLYIESVLKGYALSPVPQNQALRDELADKSLAELTEMLEDLKHRNHSVMHNRTDVDTAQRAIRAIEIETYNLEHPTDNRTLPPIDSVIIGVDINREERRRKITQRLKQRLEEGMVDEIRQLLDRGIAPENLIYYGLEYKFVTEYVIGKTSYEEMFRLLEIAIHQFAKRQMTWFRGMERRGFTIHWIDALDPMDSKVAQIMDIAHIQP
;
A
#
# COMPACT_ATOMS: atom_id res chain seq x y z
N MET A 1 25.25 -10.38 3.15
CA MET A 1 23.83 -10.30 3.56
C MET A 1 22.96 -10.63 2.37
N GLN A 2 21.92 -11.44 2.54
CA GLN A 2 21.00 -11.77 1.45
C GLN A 2 20.17 -10.53 1.12
N LYS A 3 20.11 -10.12 -0.16
CA LYS A 3 19.26 -9.01 -0.57
C LYS A 3 17.79 -9.35 -0.39
N MET A 4 17.00 -8.36 0.04
CA MET A 4 15.55 -8.47 0.05
C MET A 4 15.03 -8.63 -1.38
N ILE A 5 13.90 -9.31 -1.56
CA ILE A 5 13.17 -9.32 -2.82
C ILE A 5 11.90 -8.50 -2.64
N THR A 6 11.63 -7.59 -3.55
CA THR A 6 10.38 -6.82 -3.57
C THR A 6 9.52 -7.27 -4.72
N ILE A 7 8.30 -7.75 -4.43
CA ILE A 7 7.31 -8.14 -5.45
C ILE A 7 6.18 -7.11 -5.45
N LEU A 8 6.11 -6.33 -6.51
CA LEU A 8 5.10 -5.31 -6.68
C LEU A 8 4.23 -5.56 -7.92
N GLY A 9 3.07 -4.96 -7.94
CA GLY A 9 2.15 -5.06 -9.07
C GLY A 9 0.78 -4.50 -8.74
N PRO A 10 -0.07 -4.28 -9.76
CA PRO A 10 -1.41 -3.76 -9.54
C PRO A 10 -2.30 -4.79 -8.82
N THR A 11 -3.46 -4.33 -8.37
CA THR A 11 -4.48 -5.25 -7.83
C THR A 11 -4.85 -6.31 -8.88
N ALA A 12 -5.17 -7.50 -8.43
CA ALA A 12 -5.51 -8.67 -9.25
C ALA A 12 -4.38 -9.18 -10.20
N SER A 13 -3.12 -8.85 -9.93
CA SER A 13 -1.98 -9.39 -10.71
C SER A 13 -1.44 -10.74 -10.23
N GLY A 14 -1.90 -11.26 -9.07
CA GLY A 14 -1.41 -12.53 -8.51
C GLY A 14 -0.07 -12.41 -7.76
N LYS A 15 0.33 -11.19 -7.35
CA LYS A 15 1.59 -10.97 -6.65
C LYS A 15 1.71 -11.70 -5.31
N THR A 16 0.60 -11.85 -4.55
CA THR A 16 0.60 -12.52 -3.24
C THR A 16 0.88 -14.01 -3.38
N SER A 17 0.15 -14.68 -4.26
CA SER A 17 0.36 -16.11 -4.58
C SER A 17 1.78 -16.36 -5.08
N LEU A 18 2.34 -15.44 -5.92
CA LEU A 18 3.72 -15.53 -6.40
C LEU A 18 4.73 -15.35 -5.27
N ALA A 19 4.51 -14.39 -4.37
CA ALA A 19 5.39 -14.17 -3.21
C ALA A 19 5.39 -15.39 -2.29
N ALA A 20 4.22 -16.00 -2.05
CA ALA A 20 4.09 -17.20 -1.24
C ALA A 20 4.77 -18.44 -1.89
N ALA A 21 4.59 -18.63 -3.20
CA ALA A 21 5.26 -19.72 -3.92
C ALA A 21 6.79 -19.55 -3.90
N LEU A 22 7.29 -18.33 -4.11
CA LEU A 22 8.71 -18.03 -3.98
C LEU A 22 9.21 -18.27 -2.54
N ALA A 23 8.49 -17.76 -1.54
CA ALA A 23 8.86 -17.92 -0.14
C ALA A 23 8.95 -19.39 0.28
N ALA A 24 8.03 -20.23 -0.20
CA ALA A 24 8.07 -21.68 0.02
C ALA A 24 9.33 -22.31 -0.57
N ARG A 25 9.76 -21.83 -1.74
CA ARG A 25 10.91 -22.38 -2.48
C ARG A 25 12.26 -22.01 -1.87
N ILE A 26 12.38 -20.81 -1.29
CA ILE A 26 13.66 -20.27 -0.79
C ILE A 26 13.70 -20.08 0.73
N ASP A 27 12.74 -20.62 1.45
CA ASP A 27 12.60 -20.51 2.91
C ASP A 27 12.60 -19.05 3.41
N ALA A 28 11.72 -18.24 2.82
CA ALA A 28 11.62 -16.80 3.10
C ALA A 28 10.36 -16.44 3.89
N GLU A 29 10.31 -15.22 4.42
CA GLU A 29 9.14 -14.65 5.09
C GLU A 29 8.67 -13.40 4.35
N ILE A 30 7.35 -13.16 4.37
CA ILE A 30 6.72 -12.08 3.60
C ILE A 30 6.36 -10.92 4.51
N ILE A 31 6.74 -9.69 4.11
CA ILE A 31 6.28 -8.45 4.73
C ILE A 31 5.28 -7.79 3.77
N SER A 32 4.05 -7.55 4.23
CA SER A 32 3.02 -6.90 3.39
C SER A 32 3.30 -5.41 3.22
N ALA A 33 3.20 -4.93 1.98
CA ALA A 33 3.19 -3.51 1.63
C ALA A 33 1.81 -3.08 1.10
N ASP A 34 0.76 -3.43 1.85
CA ASP A 34 -0.61 -3.03 1.57
C ASP A 34 -1.18 -2.23 2.75
N SER A 35 -1.52 -0.96 2.50
CA SER A 35 -1.99 -0.04 3.53
C SER A 35 -3.39 -0.37 4.08
N ARG A 36 -4.08 -1.36 3.52
CA ARG A 36 -5.42 -1.75 3.94
C ARG A 36 -5.44 -3.10 4.67
N GLN A 37 -4.52 -3.99 4.36
CA GLN A 37 -4.44 -5.30 5.00
C GLN A 37 -3.98 -5.26 6.47
N VAL A 38 -3.54 -4.11 6.96
CA VAL A 38 -3.12 -3.91 8.36
C VAL A 38 -4.26 -4.02 9.37
N TYR A 39 -5.53 -3.83 8.95
CA TYR A 39 -6.68 -3.75 9.86
C TYR A 39 -7.32 -5.12 10.11
N ARG A 40 -7.49 -5.51 11.39
CA ARG A 40 -8.08 -6.77 11.80
C ARG A 40 -9.55 -6.89 11.42
N GLY A 41 -9.96 -8.08 10.97
CA GLY A 41 -11.35 -8.37 10.62
C GLY A 41 -11.85 -7.65 9.36
N MET A 42 -10.97 -6.97 8.63
CA MET A 42 -11.23 -6.37 7.33
C MET A 42 -10.57 -7.25 6.26
N THR A 43 -11.17 -8.41 5.97
CA THR A 43 -10.52 -9.49 5.20
C THR A 43 -10.94 -9.49 3.75
N ILE A 44 -12.23 -9.59 3.48
CA ILE A 44 -12.77 -9.72 2.11
C ILE A 44 -12.56 -8.41 1.34
N GLY A 45 -12.97 -7.29 1.91
CA GLY A 45 -12.87 -5.98 1.28
C GLY A 45 -11.44 -5.50 1.05
N THR A 46 -10.47 -5.88 1.89
CA THR A 46 -9.05 -5.53 1.67
C THR A 46 -8.30 -6.56 0.83
N GLY A 47 -8.90 -7.72 0.59
CA GLY A 47 -8.29 -8.78 -0.18
C GLY A 47 -7.07 -9.42 0.47
N LYS A 48 -7.22 -9.78 1.72
CA LYS A 48 -6.21 -10.53 2.46
C LYS A 48 -6.19 -12.00 2.05
N ASP A 49 -6.37 -12.39 0.89
CA ASP A 49 -6.42 -13.78 0.40
C ASP A 49 -5.44 -14.68 1.20
N LEU A 50 -5.76 -14.94 2.49
CA LEU A 50 -4.86 -15.58 3.47
C LEU A 50 -4.53 -17.02 3.09
N ASP A 51 -5.39 -17.66 2.31
CA ASP A 51 -5.14 -18.98 1.76
C ASP A 51 -3.96 -18.99 0.77
N ASP A 52 -3.65 -17.88 0.13
CA ASP A 52 -2.45 -17.75 -0.71
C ASP A 52 -1.15 -18.07 0.05
N TYR A 53 -1.12 -17.82 1.37
CA TYR A 53 0.05 -18.10 2.21
C TYR A 53 0.16 -19.57 2.62
N ARG A 54 -0.81 -20.43 2.22
CA ARG A 54 -0.72 -21.89 2.38
C ARG A 54 -0.12 -22.49 1.12
N GLN A 55 1.02 -23.15 1.26
CA GLN A 55 1.71 -23.86 0.18
C GLN A 55 1.84 -25.34 0.56
N GLY A 56 0.86 -26.14 0.15
CA GLY A 56 0.68 -27.50 0.66
C GLY A 56 0.37 -27.49 2.16
N ASP A 57 1.11 -28.28 2.93
CA ASP A 57 0.98 -28.35 4.41
C ASP A 57 1.70 -27.20 5.14
N ARG A 58 2.44 -26.37 4.42
CA ARG A 58 3.23 -25.28 5.00
C ARG A 58 2.46 -23.96 4.97
N VAL A 59 2.45 -23.25 6.09
CA VAL A 59 2.01 -21.84 6.17
C VAL A 59 3.25 -20.95 6.07
N ILE A 60 3.29 -20.09 5.07
CA ILE A 60 4.36 -19.11 4.89
C ILE A 60 4.20 -18.00 5.93
N PRO A 61 5.22 -17.69 6.72
CA PRO A 61 5.15 -16.59 7.66
C PRO A 61 4.96 -15.24 6.92
N TYR A 62 4.00 -14.46 7.40
CA TYR A 62 3.70 -13.12 6.87
C TYR A 62 3.57 -12.10 7.99
N HIS A 63 3.88 -10.86 7.68
CA HIS A 63 3.94 -9.76 8.63
C HIS A 63 3.23 -8.53 8.10
N LEU A 64 2.84 -7.61 9.00
CA LEU A 64 2.11 -6.37 8.72
C LEU A 64 0.71 -6.60 8.11
N ILE A 65 0.10 -7.73 8.46
CA ILE A 65 -1.30 -8.04 8.21
C ILE A 65 -1.98 -8.20 9.59
N ASP A 66 -3.19 -7.67 9.75
CA ASP A 66 -3.97 -7.76 11.00
C ASP A 66 -3.25 -7.22 12.25
N ILE A 67 -2.56 -6.09 12.14
CA ILE A 67 -1.80 -5.47 13.22
C ILE A 67 -2.52 -4.32 13.92
N CYS A 68 -3.56 -3.75 13.30
CA CYS A 68 -4.32 -2.61 13.81
C CYS A 68 -5.80 -2.93 13.98
N GLU A 69 -6.46 -2.32 14.95
CA GLU A 69 -7.91 -2.40 15.08
C GLU A 69 -8.60 -1.46 14.07
N PRO A 70 -9.74 -1.87 13.49
CA PRO A 70 -10.60 -0.97 12.74
C PRO A 70 -11.05 0.22 13.62
N GLY A 71 -11.19 1.41 13.03
CA GLY A 71 -11.42 2.65 13.76
C GLY A 71 -10.16 3.47 13.99
N THR A 72 -8.97 2.86 13.89
CA THR A 72 -7.68 3.55 14.01
C THR A 72 -7.15 4.04 12.66
N LYS A 73 -6.16 4.94 12.67
CA LYS A 73 -5.50 5.42 11.46
C LYS A 73 -4.04 5.02 11.49
N TYR A 74 -3.70 4.07 10.62
CA TYR A 74 -2.32 3.64 10.41
C TYR A 74 -1.70 4.44 9.26
N ASN A 75 -0.53 5.02 9.48
CA ASN A 75 0.10 5.95 8.55
C ASN A 75 1.48 5.46 8.05
N LEU A 76 2.04 6.21 7.10
CA LEU A 76 3.31 5.86 6.45
C LEU A 76 4.48 5.81 7.44
N PHE A 77 4.52 6.71 8.43
CA PHE A 77 5.57 6.72 9.45
C PHE A 77 5.53 5.43 10.29
N GLN A 78 4.35 5.05 10.79
CA GLN A 78 4.15 3.81 11.54
C GLN A 78 4.54 2.59 10.70
N TYR A 79 4.11 2.56 9.44
CA TYR A 79 4.49 1.49 8.52
C TYR A 79 6.01 1.34 8.39
N GLN A 80 6.72 2.44 8.20
CA GLN A 80 8.16 2.42 8.03
C GLN A 80 8.88 1.90 9.31
N GLN A 81 8.43 2.33 10.49
CA GLN A 81 8.97 1.85 11.76
C GLN A 81 8.74 0.35 11.95
N ASP A 82 7.50 -0.10 11.77
CA ASP A 82 7.13 -1.51 11.92
C ASP A 82 7.83 -2.39 10.87
N PHE A 83 7.96 -1.89 9.64
CA PHE A 83 8.71 -2.58 8.59
C PHE A 83 10.17 -2.81 9.01
N HIS A 84 10.88 -1.77 9.48
CA HIS A 84 12.29 -1.92 9.86
C HIS A 84 12.47 -2.84 11.06
N LEU A 85 11.56 -2.80 12.04
CA LEU A 85 11.58 -3.71 13.18
C LEU A 85 11.49 -5.18 12.71
N ILE A 86 10.53 -5.48 11.84
CA ILE A 86 10.31 -6.83 11.32
C ILE A 86 11.42 -7.25 10.37
N TYR A 87 11.84 -6.39 9.45
CA TYR A 87 12.94 -6.63 8.53
C TYR A 87 14.23 -7.03 9.29
N ASN A 88 14.60 -6.24 10.30
CA ASN A 88 15.79 -6.51 11.10
C ASN A 88 15.67 -7.85 11.87
N ASN A 89 14.49 -8.18 12.39
CA ASN A 89 14.26 -9.47 13.05
C ASN A 89 14.43 -10.66 12.08
N ILE A 90 13.85 -10.56 10.88
CA ILE A 90 13.95 -11.62 9.86
C ILE A 90 15.43 -11.81 9.45
N VAL A 91 16.11 -10.71 9.15
CA VAL A 91 17.52 -10.74 8.74
C VAL A 91 18.43 -11.29 9.86
N ALA A 92 18.19 -10.92 11.12
CA ALA A 92 18.95 -11.41 12.27
C ALA A 92 18.84 -12.94 12.46
N ARG A 93 17.73 -13.53 12.01
CA ARG A 93 17.53 -15.01 12.00
C ARG A 93 18.16 -15.68 10.77
N GLY A 94 18.80 -14.92 9.87
CA GLY A 94 19.37 -15.44 8.63
C GLY A 94 18.33 -15.78 7.56
N VAL A 95 17.07 -15.39 7.75
CA VAL A 95 15.97 -15.63 6.82
C VAL A 95 15.92 -14.49 5.79
N ARG A 96 15.50 -14.80 4.56
CA ARG A 96 15.34 -13.78 3.51
C ARG A 96 13.98 -13.10 3.63
N PRO A 97 13.92 -11.75 3.71
CA PRO A 97 12.66 -11.03 3.63
C PRO A 97 12.19 -10.86 2.19
N ILE A 98 10.87 -11.02 1.97
CA ILE A 98 10.18 -10.67 0.72
C ILE A 98 9.19 -9.56 1.03
N LEU A 99 9.37 -8.38 0.45
CA LEU A 99 8.40 -7.29 0.51
C LEU A 99 7.36 -7.48 -0.60
N CYS A 100 6.09 -7.65 -0.26
CA CYS A 100 5.03 -7.88 -1.25
C CYS A 100 3.88 -6.91 -1.09
N GLY A 101 3.52 -6.18 -2.16
CA GLY A 101 2.36 -5.32 -2.08
C GLY A 101 2.06 -4.44 -3.29
N GLY A 102 0.98 -3.65 -3.15
CA GLY A 102 0.50 -2.74 -4.18
C GLY A 102 0.53 -1.26 -3.76
N THR A 103 0.90 -0.94 -2.52
CA THR A 103 1.00 0.45 -2.02
C THR A 103 2.38 1.01 -2.35
N GLY A 104 2.50 1.63 -3.53
CA GLY A 104 3.80 2.09 -4.05
C GLY A 104 4.53 3.05 -3.11
N LEU A 105 3.82 3.92 -2.39
CA LEU A 105 4.42 4.83 -1.41
C LEU A 105 5.06 4.08 -0.22
N TYR A 106 4.44 2.98 0.25
CA TYR A 106 5.00 2.13 1.31
C TYR A 106 6.30 1.48 0.84
N ILE A 107 6.26 0.87 -0.35
CA ILE A 107 7.43 0.24 -0.97
C ILE A 107 8.57 1.25 -1.14
N GLU A 108 8.28 2.39 -1.75
CA GLU A 108 9.30 3.40 -2.04
C GLU A 108 9.90 4.01 -0.77
N SER A 109 9.08 4.22 0.28
CA SER A 109 9.55 4.80 1.54
C SER A 109 10.61 3.97 2.25
N VAL A 110 10.51 2.64 2.19
CA VAL A 110 11.50 1.75 2.81
C VAL A 110 12.69 1.51 1.90
N LEU A 111 12.49 1.43 0.59
CA LEU A 111 13.60 1.25 -0.35
C LEU A 111 14.53 2.47 -0.43
N LYS A 112 13.98 3.68 -0.28
CA LYS A 112 14.77 4.94 -0.26
C LYS A 112 15.14 5.43 1.13
N GLY A 113 14.55 4.84 2.18
CA GLY A 113 14.77 5.33 3.54
C GLY A 113 14.25 6.76 3.72
N TYR A 114 12.98 7.03 3.37
CA TYR A 114 12.40 8.37 3.52
C TYR A 114 12.56 8.88 4.95
N ALA A 115 13.02 10.11 5.08
CA ALA A 115 13.01 10.83 6.36
C ALA A 115 11.55 11.19 6.69
N LEU A 116 10.96 10.47 7.63
CA LEU A 116 9.59 10.69 8.06
C LEU A 116 9.57 11.10 9.53
N SER A 117 8.75 12.08 9.86
CA SER A 117 8.53 12.57 11.23
C SER A 117 7.13 12.18 11.72
N PRO A 118 6.95 11.91 13.03
CA PRO A 118 5.65 11.61 13.62
C PRO A 118 4.83 12.88 13.84
N VAL A 119 4.53 13.62 12.75
CA VAL A 119 3.85 14.90 12.81
C VAL A 119 2.38 14.72 13.19
N PRO A 120 1.92 15.24 14.34
CA PRO A 120 0.52 15.19 14.74
C PRO A 120 -0.36 16.05 13.82
N GLN A 121 -1.67 15.81 13.84
CA GLN A 121 -2.61 16.71 13.18
C GLN A 121 -2.74 18.01 13.97
N ASN A 122 -2.62 19.14 13.29
CA ASN A 122 -2.82 20.48 13.86
C ASN A 122 -4.16 21.05 13.39
N GLN A 123 -5.22 20.84 14.19
CA GLN A 123 -6.56 21.26 13.80
C GLN A 123 -6.67 22.79 13.63
N ALA A 124 -6.01 23.57 14.48
CA ALA A 124 -6.03 25.03 14.36
C ALA A 124 -5.45 25.52 13.03
N LEU A 125 -4.31 24.95 12.60
CA LEU A 125 -3.71 25.25 11.30
C LEU A 125 -4.62 24.80 10.14
N ARG A 126 -5.29 23.66 10.28
CA ARG A 126 -6.22 23.18 9.26
C ARG A 126 -7.42 24.10 9.09
N ASP A 127 -7.97 24.58 10.17
CA ASP A 127 -9.10 25.51 10.17
C ASP A 127 -8.69 26.86 9.54
N GLU A 128 -7.49 27.35 9.84
CA GLU A 128 -6.92 28.56 9.22
C GLU A 128 -6.73 28.42 7.70
N LEU A 129 -6.37 27.23 7.23
CA LEU A 129 -6.07 26.94 5.82
C LEU A 129 -7.29 26.48 5.02
N ALA A 130 -8.44 26.21 5.68
CA ALA A 130 -9.59 25.54 5.06
C ALA A 130 -10.17 26.31 3.87
N ASP A 131 -10.19 27.64 3.94
CA ASP A 131 -10.77 28.51 2.92
C ASP A 131 -9.78 28.95 1.83
N LYS A 132 -8.51 28.53 1.92
CA LYS A 132 -7.49 28.90 0.93
C LYS A 132 -7.62 28.06 -0.34
N SER A 133 -7.40 28.73 -1.46
CA SER A 133 -7.33 28.03 -2.76
C SER A 133 -6.09 27.11 -2.86
N LEU A 134 -6.17 26.11 -3.73
CA LEU A 134 -5.03 25.22 -3.97
C LEU A 134 -3.76 25.96 -4.43
N ALA A 135 -3.92 27.08 -5.17
CA ALA A 135 -2.81 27.90 -5.62
C ALA A 135 -2.10 28.57 -4.44
N GLU A 136 -2.84 29.22 -3.53
CA GLU A 136 -2.30 29.82 -2.31
C GLU A 136 -1.61 28.78 -1.40
N LEU A 137 -2.23 27.62 -1.23
CA LEU A 137 -1.64 26.53 -0.45
C LEU A 137 -0.33 26.01 -1.08
N THR A 138 -0.26 25.98 -2.40
CA THR A 138 0.96 25.57 -3.12
C THR A 138 2.09 26.56 -2.89
N GLU A 139 1.82 27.88 -3.03
CA GLU A 139 2.80 28.91 -2.79
C GLU A 139 3.31 28.90 -1.34
N MET A 140 2.41 28.77 -0.37
CA MET A 140 2.77 28.63 1.06
C MET A 140 3.66 27.41 1.31
N LEU A 141 3.36 26.28 0.67
CA LEU A 141 4.16 25.07 0.80
C LEU A 141 5.55 25.25 0.19
N GLU A 142 5.66 25.90 -0.96
CA GLU A 142 6.94 26.18 -1.64
C GLU A 142 7.83 27.07 -0.75
N ASP A 143 7.27 28.13 -0.14
CA ASP A 143 8.01 29.00 0.79
C ASP A 143 8.50 28.23 2.02
N LEU A 144 7.63 27.42 2.65
CA LEU A 144 8.01 26.59 3.79
C LEU A 144 9.12 25.59 3.44
N LYS A 145 9.03 24.95 2.28
CA LYS A 145 10.07 24.03 1.82
C LYS A 145 11.40 24.72 1.55
N HIS A 146 11.35 25.92 0.97
CA HIS A 146 12.56 26.73 0.79
C HIS A 146 13.21 27.08 2.14
N ARG A 147 12.43 27.46 3.14
CA ARG A 147 12.91 27.76 4.50
C ARG A 147 13.46 26.53 5.22
N ASN A 148 12.89 25.36 4.99
CA ASN A 148 13.35 24.07 5.53
C ASN A 148 14.52 23.45 4.77
N HIS A 149 15.01 24.08 3.70
CA HIS A 149 15.98 23.48 2.78
C HIS A 149 15.52 22.11 2.26
N SER A 150 14.21 21.90 2.17
CA SER A 150 13.59 20.68 1.63
C SER A 150 13.11 20.90 0.19
N VAL A 151 12.99 19.83 -0.56
CA VAL A 151 12.51 19.88 -1.95
C VAL A 151 11.16 19.17 -2.09
N MET A 152 10.35 19.58 -3.04
CA MET A 152 9.16 18.83 -3.42
C MET A 152 9.59 17.51 -4.09
N HIS A 153 9.44 16.40 -3.37
CA HIS A 153 9.81 15.08 -3.92
C HIS A 153 8.90 14.61 -5.05
N ASN A 154 7.66 15.06 -5.07
CA ASN A 154 6.71 14.81 -6.15
C ASN A 154 5.59 15.87 -6.16
N ARG A 155 4.85 15.98 -7.28
CA ARG A 155 3.73 16.93 -7.41
C ARG A 155 2.46 16.47 -6.66
N THR A 156 2.45 15.28 -6.08
CA THR A 156 1.26 14.74 -5.41
C THR A 156 0.88 15.48 -4.14
N ASP A 157 1.80 16.21 -3.54
CA ASP A 157 1.55 17.00 -2.33
C ASP A 157 0.59 18.18 -2.60
N VAL A 158 0.51 18.63 -3.84
CA VAL A 158 -0.34 19.74 -4.29
C VAL A 158 -1.46 19.30 -5.26
N ASP A 159 -1.79 18.03 -5.31
CA ASP A 159 -2.90 17.54 -6.17
C ASP A 159 -4.29 17.91 -5.61
N THR A 160 -4.40 18.12 -4.31
CA THR A 160 -5.64 18.51 -3.63
C THR A 160 -5.34 19.43 -2.44
N ALA A 161 -6.30 20.29 -2.07
CA ALA A 161 -6.17 21.17 -0.91
C ALA A 161 -5.84 20.38 0.38
N GLN A 162 -6.49 19.24 0.62
CA GLN A 162 -6.22 18.41 1.79
C GLN A 162 -4.76 17.92 1.85
N ARG A 163 -4.17 17.55 0.71
CA ARG A 163 -2.76 17.13 0.64
C ARG A 163 -1.82 18.31 0.84
N ALA A 164 -2.10 19.45 0.22
CA ALA A 164 -1.32 20.66 0.40
C ALA A 164 -1.33 21.11 1.88
N ILE A 165 -2.50 21.13 2.52
CA ILE A 165 -2.63 21.43 3.96
C ILE A 165 -1.81 20.45 4.81
N ARG A 166 -1.87 19.14 4.50
CA ARG A 166 -1.05 18.15 5.24
C ARG A 166 0.45 18.35 5.02
N ALA A 167 0.87 18.71 3.83
CA ALA A 167 2.27 18.99 3.53
C ALA A 167 2.74 20.26 4.27
N ILE A 168 1.92 21.32 4.29
CA ILE A 168 2.18 22.54 5.09
C ILE A 168 2.30 22.21 6.57
N GLU A 169 1.39 21.41 7.10
CA GLU A 169 1.39 20.94 8.50
C GLU A 169 2.71 20.24 8.86
N ILE A 170 3.21 19.37 7.96
CA ILE A 170 4.48 18.67 8.13
C ILE A 170 5.67 19.64 8.10
N GLU A 171 5.73 20.53 7.12
CA GLU A 171 6.84 21.48 6.98
C GLU A 171 6.86 22.50 8.14
N THR A 172 5.71 22.98 8.59
CA THR A 172 5.59 23.85 9.75
C THR A 172 6.11 23.16 11.01
N TYR A 173 5.67 21.93 11.25
CA TYR A 173 6.13 21.14 12.40
C TYR A 173 7.65 20.92 12.36
N ASN A 174 8.21 20.60 11.21
CA ASN A 174 9.64 20.35 11.06
C ASN A 174 10.48 21.64 11.30
N LEU A 175 9.96 22.83 10.97
CA LEU A 175 10.59 24.11 11.30
C LEU A 175 10.64 24.38 12.81
N GLU A 176 9.55 24.08 13.50
CA GLU A 176 9.42 24.29 14.95
C GLU A 176 10.18 23.22 15.76
N HIS A 177 10.32 22.04 15.20
CA HIS A 177 10.96 20.88 15.83
C HIS A 177 12.06 20.34 14.93
N PRO A 178 13.18 21.03 14.78
CA PRO A 178 14.34 20.53 14.04
C PRO A 178 14.88 19.30 14.78
N THR A 179 14.24 18.17 14.55
CA THR A 179 14.66 16.88 15.12
C THR A 179 15.83 16.33 14.33
N ASP A 180 16.65 15.53 15.00
CA ASP A 180 17.51 14.56 14.34
C ASP A 180 16.75 13.90 13.21
N ASN A 181 17.04 14.30 11.99
CA ASN A 181 16.55 13.62 10.79
C ASN A 181 17.13 12.21 10.81
N ARG A 182 16.51 11.31 11.58
CA ARG A 182 16.83 9.89 11.56
C ARG A 182 16.32 9.33 10.24
N THR A 183 17.11 9.53 9.21
CA THR A 183 16.94 8.79 7.97
C THR A 183 17.19 7.32 8.29
N LEU A 184 16.20 6.50 8.13
CA LEU A 184 16.40 5.07 8.16
C LEU A 184 17.21 4.67 6.92
N PRO A 185 18.14 3.71 7.05
CA PRO A 185 18.97 3.33 5.91
C PRO A 185 18.08 2.77 4.78
N PRO A 186 18.38 3.11 3.52
CA PRO A 186 17.70 2.52 2.38
C PRO A 186 17.93 1.01 2.35
N ILE A 187 16.91 0.26 1.95
CA ILE A 187 16.98 -1.20 1.85
C ILE A 187 17.34 -1.61 0.41
N ASP A 188 18.46 -2.28 0.26
CA ASP A 188 18.84 -2.88 -1.03
C ASP A 188 17.95 -4.08 -1.35
N SER A 189 17.32 -4.06 -2.51
CA SER A 189 16.34 -5.07 -2.93
C SER A 189 16.40 -5.34 -4.42
N VAL A 190 16.19 -6.60 -4.78
CA VAL A 190 15.83 -6.98 -6.16
C VAL A 190 14.34 -6.75 -6.35
N ILE A 191 13.96 -5.88 -7.27
CA ILE A 191 12.56 -5.48 -7.45
C ILE A 191 11.97 -6.19 -8.67
N ILE A 192 10.93 -6.97 -8.42
CA ILE A 192 10.16 -7.71 -9.40
C ILE A 192 8.80 -7.04 -9.57
N GLY A 193 8.48 -6.65 -10.78
CA GLY A 193 7.17 -6.15 -11.16
C GLY A 193 6.34 -7.25 -11.82
N VAL A 194 5.12 -7.46 -11.34
CA VAL A 194 4.17 -8.38 -12.00
C VAL A 194 3.33 -7.58 -12.97
N ASP A 195 3.64 -7.70 -14.27
CA ASP A 195 2.87 -7.05 -15.33
C ASP A 195 1.71 -7.93 -15.81
N ILE A 196 0.63 -7.28 -16.16
CA ILE A 196 -0.56 -7.93 -16.72
C ILE A 196 -1.17 -7.01 -17.76
N ASN A 197 -1.47 -7.53 -18.94
CA ASN A 197 -2.08 -6.74 -19.97
C ASN A 197 -3.44 -6.13 -19.51
N ARG A 198 -3.84 -5.03 -20.15
CA ARG A 198 -4.99 -4.23 -19.69
C ARG A 198 -6.30 -5.00 -19.70
N GLU A 199 -6.54 -5.82 -20.72
CA GLU A 199 -7.80 -6.54 -20.90
C GLU A 199 -7.95 -7.62 -19.84
N GLU A 200 -6.93 -8.44 -19.67
CA GLU A 200 -6.90 -9.51 -18.68
C GLU A 200 -6.98 -8.97 -17.26
N ARG A 201 -6.29 -7.86 -16.97
CA ARG A 201 -6.42 -7.18 -15.68
C ARG A 201 -7.84 -6.72 -15.40
N ARG A 202 -8.51 -6.14 -16.39
CA ARG A 202 -9.92 -5.72 -16.25
C ARG A 202 -10.83 -6.90 -15.97
N ARG A 203 -10.67 -7.97 -16.74
CA ARG A 203 -11.42 -9.21 -16.55
C ARG A 203 -11.26 -9.78 -15.13
N LYS A 204 -10.01 -9.90 -14.67
CA LYS A 204 -9.69 -10.40 -13.31
C LYS A 204 -10.23 -9.50 -12.20
N ILE A 205 -10.18 -8.18 -12.36
CA ILE A 205 -10.74 -7.22 -11.39
C ILE A 205 -12.26 -7.43 -11.28
N THR A 206 -12.99 -7.45 -12.39
CA THR A 206 -14.44 -7.64 -12.40
C THR A 206 -14.85 -8.99 -11.80
N GLN A 207 -14.14 -10.06 -12.18
CA GLN A 207 -14.40 -11.40 -11.64
C GLN A 207 -14.17 -11.45 -10.12
N ARG A 208 -13.04 -10.90 -9.64
CA ARG A 208 -12.70 -10.87 -8.23
C ARG A 208 -13.69 -10.01 -7.41
N LEU A 209 -14.16 -8.89 -7.96
CA LEU A 209 -15.19 -8.09 -7.30
C LEU A 209 -16.49 -8.87 -7.12
N LYS A 210 -16.97 -9.57 -8.15
CA LYS A 210 -18.16 -10.42 -8.07
C LYS A 210 -18.01 -11.50 -7.01
N GLN A 211 -16.90 -12.24 -7.08
CA GLN A 211 -16.60 -13.30 -6.13
C GLN A 211 -16.61 -12.80 -4.68
N ARG A 212 -15.97 -11.67 -4.38
CA ARG A 212 -15.94 -11.10 -3.03
C ARG A 212 -17.31 -10.65 -2.52
N LEU A 213 -18.15 -10.13 -3.40
CA LEU A 213 -19.53 -9.80 -3.04
C LEU A 213 -20.32 -11.06 -2.69
N GLU A 214 -20.13 -12.16 -3.43
CA GLU A 214 -20.71 -13.48 -3.16
C GLU A 214 -20.14 -14.11 -1.87
N GLU A 215 -18.86 -13.93 -1.56
CA GLU A 215 -18.20 -14.38 -0.34
C GLU A 215 -18.63 -13.62 0.93
N GLY A 216 -19.44 -12.57 0.81
CA GLY A 216 -20.02 -11.86 1.95
C GLY A 216 -19.35 -10.52 2.29
N MET A 217 -18.73 -9.84 1.33
CA MET A 217 -18.13 -8.51 1.56
C MET A 217 -19.12 -7.49 2.13
N VAL A 218 -20.40 -7.58 1.75
CA VAL A 218 -21.46 -6.72 2.29
C VAL A 218 -21.70 -7.03 3.77
N ASP A 219 -21.71 -8.31 4.14
CA ASP A 219 -21.93 -8.75 5.52
C ASP A 219 -20.74 -8.44 6.42
N GLU A 220 -19.51 -8.51 5.91
CA GLU A 220 -18.32 -8.04 6.62
C GLU A 220 -18.48 -6.57 7.04
N ILE A 221 -18.96 -5.71 6.14
CA ILE A 221 -19.16 -4.28 6.43
C ILE A 221 -20.32 -4.05 7.41
N ARG A 222 -21.42 -4.78 7.29
CA ARG A 222 -22.53 -4.72 8.26
C ARG A 222 -22.04 -5.08 9.67
N GLN A 223 -21.29 -6.16 9.80
CA GLN A 223 -20.72 -6.58 11.08
C GLN A 223 -19.79 -5.52 11.70
N LEU A 224 -19.01 -4.82 10.88
CA LEU A 224 -18.15 -3.73 11.37
C LEU A 224 -18.99 -2.53 11.87
N LEU A 225 -20.07 -2.19 11.17
CA LEU A 225 -21.01 -1.15 11.61
C LEU A 225 -21.74 -1.56 12.90
N ASP A 226 -22.21 -2.81 12.99
CA ASP A 226 -22.87 -3.36 14.18
C ASP A 226 -21.94 -3.39 15.43
N ARG A 227 -20.63 -3.52 15.21
CA ARG A 227 -19.59 -3.38 16.23
C ARG A 227 -19.34 -1.92 16.64
N GLY A 228 -20.06 -0.96 16.08
CA GLY A 228 -19.99 0.46 16.45
C GLY A 228 -18.91 1.26 15.71
N ILE A 229 -18.34 0.73 14.62
CA ILE A 229 -17.40 1.50 13.80
C ILE A 229 -18.21 2.51 12.96
N ALA A 230 -17.91 3.80 13.12
CA ALA A 230 -18.60 4.85 12.40
C ALA A 230 -18.46 4.71 10.87
N PRO A 231 -19.53 4.96 10.08
CA PRO A 231 -19.49 4.88 8.62
C PRO A 231 -18.35 5.70 7.99
N GLU A 232 -18.06 6.86 8.53
CA GLU A 232 -17.00 7.76 8.05
C GLU A 232 -15.61 7.11 8.16
N ASN A 233 -15.38 6.31 9.21
CA ASN A 233 -14.16 5.56 9.38
C ASN A 233 -14.04 4.44 8.35
N LEU A 234 -15.13 3.72 8.06
CA LEU A 234 -15.13 2.69 7.02
C LEU A 234 -14.90 3.29 5.63
N ILE A 235 -15.54 4.40 5.31
CA ILE A 235 -15.34 5.13 4.04
C ILE A 235 -13.86 5.55 3.85
N TYR A 236 -13.14 5.80 4.93
CA TYR A 236 -11.71 6.12 4.88
C TYR A 236 -10.82 4.94 4.45
N TYR A 237 -11.23 3.68 4.72
CA TYR A 237 -10.35 2.50 4.55
C TYR A 237 -10.19 2.00 3.12
N GLY A 238 -10.77 2.63 2.13
CA GLY A 238 -10.53 2.28 0.74
C GLY A 238 -11.79 2.14 -0.08
N LEU A 239 -11.61 1.70 -1.31
CA LEU A 239 -12.68 1.73 -2.31
C LEU A 239 -13.83 0.80 -1.94
N GLU A 240 -13.52 -0.45 -1.61
CA GLU A 240 -14.49 -1.48 -1.27
C GLU A 240 -15.32 -1.02 -0.06
N TYR A 241 -14.65 -0.61 1.02
CA TYR A 241 -15.32 -0.13 2.23
C TYR A 241 -16.12 1.14 1.99
N LYS A 242 -15.62 2.06 1.17
CA LYS A 242 -16.35 3.28 0.83
C LYS A 242 -17.68 2.96 0.15
N PHE A 243 -17.62 2.31 -1.00
CA PHE A 243 -18.81 2.13 -1.82
C PHE A 243 -19.82 1.15 -1.20
N VAL A 244 -19.33 0.08 -0.57
CA VAL A 244 -20.23 -0.88 0.09
C VAL A 244 -20.83 -0.30 1.38
N THR A 245 -20.10 0.53 2.15
CA THR A 245 -20.70 1.26 3.28
C THR A 245 -21.80 2.21 2.80
N GLU A 246 -21.55 2.98 1.73
CA GLU A 246 -22.55 3.89 1.16
C GLU A 246 -23.82 3.14 0.72
N TYR A 247 -23.68 1.92 0.20
CA TYR A 247 -24.81 1.03 -0.08
C TYR A 247 -25.51 0.56 1.20
N VAL A 248 -24.78 0.05 2.18
CA VAL A 248 -25.35 -0.50 3.44
C VAL A 248 -26.13 0.56 4.22
N ILE A 249 -25.68 1.83 4.22
CA ILE A 249 -26.39 2.94 4.87
C ILE A 249 -27.47 3.59 3.97
N GLY A 250 -27.78 3.00 2.83
CA GLY A 250 -28.89 3.42 1.96
C GLY A 250 -28.62 4.67 1.10
N LYS A 251 -27.37 5.07 0.91
CA LYS A 251 -27.02 6.22 0.04
C LYS A 251 -27.02 5.90 -1.44
N THR A 252 -26.91 4.63 -1.82
CA THR A 252 -26.86 4.18 -3.21
C THR A 252 -27.52 2.81 -3.38
N SER A 253 -27.94 2.43 -4.60
CA SER A 253 -28.42 1.08 -4.90
C SER A 253 -27.25 0.10 -5.03
N TYR A 254 -27.56 -1.21 -5.00
CA TYR A 254 -26.57 -2.27 -5.21
C TYR A 254 -25.91 -2.18 -6.59
N GLU A 255 -26.71 -1.95 -7.63
CA GLU A 255 -26.26 -1.84 -9.01
C GLU A 255 -25.30 -0.65 -9.18
N GLU A 256 -25.66 0.49 -8.58
CA GLU A 256 -24.85 1.68 -8.65
C GLU A 256 -23.56 1.53 -7.83
N MET A 257 -23.62 0.94 -6.64
CA MET A 257 -22.47 0.59 -5.82
C MET A 257 -21.50 -0.30 -6.61
N PHE A 258 -22.00 -1.39 -7.23
CA PHE A 258 -21.16 -2.29 -8.03
C PHE A 258 -20.48 -1.55 -9.19
N ARG A 259 -21.24 -0.79 -9.97
CA ARG A 259 -20.76 -0.03 -11.12
C ARG A 259 -19.69 0.96 -10.73
N LEU A 260 -19.91 1.75 -9.67
CA LEU A 260 -18.95 2.78 -9.21
C LEU A 260 -17.70 2.15 -8.62
N LEU A 261 -17.84 1.09 -7.82
CA LEU A 261 -16.73 0.38 -7.23
C LEU A 261 -15.84 -0.27 -8.30
N GLU A 262 -16.43 -0.94 -9.29
CA GLU A 262 -15.68 -1.52 -10.41
C GLU A 262 -14.84 -0.48 -11.14
N ILE A 263 -15.44 0.67 -11.50
CA ILE A 263 -14.74 1.79 -12.14
C ILE A 263 -13.59 2.28 -11.25
N ALA A 264 -13.83 2.45 -9.96
CA ALA A 264 -12.84 2.94 -9.01
C ALA A 264 -11.65 1.99 -8.85
N ILE A 265 -11.88 0.66 -8.84
CA ILE A 265 -10.82 -0.35 -8.79
C ILE A 265 -9.98 -0.33 -10.08
N HIS A 266 -10.61 -0.20 -11.26
CA HIS A 266 -9.88 -0.05 -12.51
C HIS A 266 -8.97 1.19 -12.53
N GLN A 267 -9.49 2.32 -12.04
CA GLN A 267 -8.70 3.55 -11.91
C GLN A 267 -7.58 3.39 -10.88
N PHE A 268 -7.82 2.69 -9.78
CA PHE A 268 -6.81 2.40 -8.77
C PHE A 268 -5.67 1.56 -9.34
N ALA A 269 -5.98 0.48 -10.06
CA ALA A 269 -4.97 -0.34 -10.73
C ALA A 269 -4.13 0.46 -11.75
N LYS A 270 -4.75 1.41 -12.48
CA LYS A 270 -4.02 2.32 -13.37
C LYS A 270 -3.07 3.23 -12.58
N ARG A 271 -3.51 3.78 -11.44
CA ARG A 271 -2.65 4.63 -10.59
C ARG A 271 -1.48 3.85 -10.01
N GLN A 272 -1.66 2.59 -9.60
CA GLN A 272 -0.57 1.72 -9.15
C GLN A 272 0.50 1.57 -10.23
N MET A 273 0.11 1.24 -11.46
CA MET A 273 1.05 1.12 -12.58
C MET A 273 1.75 2.45 -12.92
N THR A 274 1.03 3.56 -12.84
CA THR A 274 1.63 4.90 -13.02
C THR A 274 2.69 5.18 -11.95
N TRP A 275 2.44 4.78 -10.71
CA TRP A 275 3.40 4.91 -9.61
C TRP A 275 4.65 4.06 -9.86
N PHE A 276 4.50 2.79 -10.20
CA PHE A 276 5.63 1.89 -10.43
C PHE A 276 6.51 2.34 -11.60
N ARG A 277 5.91 2.78 -12.71
CA ARG A 277 6.64 3.42 -13.82
C ARG A 277 7.30 4.74 -13.38
N GLY A 278 6.70 5.44 -12.43
CA GLY A 278 7.30 6.60 -11.77
C GLY A 278 8.53 6.22 -10.95
N MET A 279 8.53 5.09 -10.27
CA MET A 279 9.71 4.58 -9.56
C MET A 279 10.87 4.34 -10.52
N GLU A 280 10.63 3.74 -11.69
CA GLU A 280 11.68 3.56 -12.71
C GLU A 280 12.30 4.90 -13.13
N ARG A 281 11.47 5.93 -13.39
CA ARG A 281 11.97 7.28 -13.70
C ARG A 281 12.75 7.93 -12.54
N ARG A 282 12.51 7.50 -11.30
CA ARG A 282 13.26 7.93 -10.10
C ARG A 282 14.47 7.06 -9.79
N GLY A 283 14.87 6.18 -10.73
CA GLY A 283 16.11 5.43 -10.69
C GLY A 283 16.01 4.01 -10.12
N PHE A 284 14.80 3.48 -9.87
CA PHE A 284 14.65 2.07 -9.50
C PHE A 284 14.70 1.17 -10.74
N THR A 285 15.41 0.06 -10.64
CA THR A 285 15.36 -1.00 -11.64
C THR A 285 14.29 -2.01 -11.28
N ILE A 286 13.24 -2.12 -12.09
CA ILE A 286 12.15 -3.08 -11.89
C ILE A 286 12.22 -4.14 -12.99
N HIS A 287 12.37 -5.39 -12.60
CA HIS A 287 12.35 -6.53 -13.52
C HIS A 287 10.91 -7.00 -13.71
N TRP A 288 10.33 -6.72 -14.86
CA TRP A 288 8.93 -7.08 -15.13
C TRP A 288 8.82 -8.51 -15.62
N ILE A 289 7.89 -9.28 -15.01
CA ILE A 289 7.53 -10.65 -15.40
C ILE A 289 6.05 -10.71 -15.75
N ASP A 290 5.67 -11.59 -16.68
CA ASP A 290 4.27 -11.72 -17.09
C ASP A 290 3.44 -12.45 -16.02
N ALA A 291 2.32 -11.83 -15.60
CA ALA A 291 1.37 -12.42 -14.67
C ALA A 291 0.76 -13.74 -15.17
N LEU A 292 0.74 -13.95 -16.50
CA LEU A 292 0.11 -15.09 -17.15
C LEU A 292 1.04 -16.30 -17.29
N ASP A 293 2.34 -16.12 -17.07
CA ASP A 293 3.29 -17.22 -17.06
C ASP A 293 2.91 -18.27 -15.99
N PRO A 294 3.23 -19.56 -16.22
CA PRO A 294 3.10 -20.60 -15.19
C PRO A 294 3.82 -20.22 -13.90
N MET A 295 3.28 -20.61 -12.74
CA MET A 295 3.82 -20.22 -11.44
C MET A 295 5.30 -20.63 -11.29
N ASP A 296 5.63 -21.87 -11.63
CA ASP A 296 7.01 -22.39 -11.53
C ASP A 296 7.97 -21.62 -12.43
N SER A 297 7.54 -21.21 -13.63
CA SER A 297 8.33 -20.38 -14.54
C SER A 297 8.60 -19.00 -13.93
N LYS A 298 7.60 -18.34 -13.34
CA LYS A 298 7.77 -17.05 -12.66
C LYS A 298 8.73 -17.16 -11.48
N VAL A 299 8.59 -18.19 -10.66
CA VAL A 299 9.49 -18.44 -9.52
C VAL A 299 10.93 -18.67 -10.01
N ALA A 300 11.13 -19.49 -11.04
CA ALA A 300 12.45 -19.72 -11.61
C ALA A 300 13.09 -18.43 -12.18
N GLN A 301 12.31 -17.61 -12.90
CA GLN A 301 12.76 -16.31 -13.40
C GLN A 301 13.21 -15.38 -12.25
N ILE A 302 12.46 -15.32 -11.15
CA ILE A 302 12.85 -14.50 -10.00
C ILE A 302 14.13 -15.01 -9.36
N MET A 303 14.27 -16.31 -9.19
CA MET A 303 15.48 -16.91 -8.62
C MET A 303 16.73 -16.60 -9.47
N ASP A 304 16.61 -16.68 -10.80
CA ASP A 304 17.68 -16.31 -11.73
C ASP A 304 18.04 -14.81 -11.61
N ILE A 305 17.06 -13.92 -11.69
CA ILE A 305 17.26 -12.46 -11.53
C ILE A 305 17.91 -12.11 -10.18
N ALA A 306 17.52 -12.81 -9.13
CA ALA A 306 18.03 -12.59 -7.78
C ALA A 306 19.32 -13.39 -7.48
N HIS A 307 19.86 -14.13 -8.45
CA HIS A 307 21.03 -15.01 -8.33
C HIS A 307 20.92 -15.99 -7.15
N ILE A 308 19.77 -16.62 -7.00
CA ILE A 308 19.49 -17.63 -5.98
C ILE A 308 19.61 -19.00 -6.61
N GLN A 309 20.49 -19.83 -6.06
CA GLN A 309 20.60 -21.23 -6.48
C GLN A 309 19.38 -22.02 -5.99
N PRO A 310 18.92 -23.00 -6.81
CA PRO A 310 17.78 -23.84 -6.45
C PRO A 310 18.01 -24.69 -5.19
#